data_d5fb0d20a16dbb9973dbe4df4ae2e532
#
_entry.id   d5fb0d20a16dbb9973dbe4df4ae2e532
#
_cell.length_a   1.000
_cell.length_b   1.000
_cell.length_c   1.000
_cell.angle_alpha   90.00
_cell.angle_beta   90.00
_cell.angle_gamma   90.00
#
_symmetry.space_group_name_H-M   'P 1'
#
loop_
_entity.id
_entity.type
_entity.pdbx_description
1 polymer ?
#
loop_
_entity_poly.entity_id
_entity_poly.type
_entity_poly.pdbx_seq_one_letter_code
_entity_poly.pdbx_strand_id
1 'polypeptide(L)'
;MRITVLVLLFVGIAACAWGGNMGSAVAVEIISDSGKTLPLYPVSSRLPNRKAYAEAVKGEHYSINVRNRLNRRVGVVIAVDGRNIISGKKSWLRNSERMYILEPYGEGEFKGWRTGMDKINRFYFTNAADSYATAFNDESAMGVIAVAAYAEVCRYEKSEELSSSRNKSSDHAAPSAKAQAEAAGTGFGREEYSPVHIVEFEPESTAVEKIYLKYEWRATLCGKGIIRCGKFRPERNRMWDDEGFTPYPPVWF
;
A
#
# COMPACT_ATOMS: atom_id res chain seq x y z
N MET A 1 -26.03 -34.95 43.54
CA MET A 1 -25.73 -34.88 42.09
C MET A 1 -25.63 -33.39 41.68
N ARG A 2 -24.43 -32.83 41.61
CA ARG A 2 -24.18 -31.43 41.28
C ARG A 2 -23.84 -31.32 39.80
N ILE A 3 -24.71 -30.69 39.02
CA ILE A 3 -24.51 -30.46 37.58
C ILE A 3 -23.74 -29.15 37.46
N THR A 4 -22.47 -29.24 37.03
CA THR A 4 -21.64 -28.07 36.70
C THR A 4 -21.88 -27.73 35.23
N VAL A 5 -22.54 -26.60 34.97
CA VAL A 5 -22.76 -26.06 33.64
C VAL A 5 -21.51 -25.23 33.25
N LEU A 6 -20.73 -25.72 32.31
CA LEU A 6 -19.58 -25.01 31.73
C LEU A 6 -20.09 -24.07 30.63
N VAL A 7 -20.18 -22.76 30.94
CA VAL A 7 -20.50 -21.73 29.94
C VAL A 7 -19.22 -21.38 29.18
N LEU A 8 -19.11 -21.86 27.94
CA LEU A 8 -18.06 -21.45 27.00
C LEU A 8 -18.39 -20.05 26.43
N LEU A 9 -17.72 -19.03 26.97
CA LEU A 9 -17.76 -17.67 26.44
C LEU A 9 -16.96 -17.64 25.13
N PHE A 10 -17.65 -17.67 23.99
CA PHE A 10 -17.06 -17.32 22.69
C PHE A 10 -16.78 -15.81 22.67
N VAL A 11 -15.55 -15.42 22.99
CA VAL A 11 -15.07 -14.06 22.72
C VAL A 11 -14.83 -13.96 21.21
N GLY A 12 -15.82 -13.47 20.50
CA GLY A 12 -15.68 -13.10 19.10
C GLY A 12 -14.70 -11.93 19.00
N ILE A 13 -13.48 -12.17 18.54
CA ILE A 13 -12.54 -11.11 18.18
C ILE A 13 -13.14 -10.39 16.97
N ALA A 14 -13.82 -9.27 17.23
CA ALA A 14 -14.20 -8.34 16.19
C ALA A 14 -12.88 -7.75 15.64
N ALA A 15 -12.54 -8.07 14.39
CA ALA A 15 -11.49 -7.37 13.67
C ALA A 15 -11.96 -5.92 13.50
N CYS A 16 -11.58 -5.05 14.42
CA CYS A 16 -11.78 -3.61 14.28
C CYS A 16 -10.94 -3.15 13.08
N ALA A 17 -11.61 -2.65 12.04
CA ALA A 17 -10.94 -1.85 11.02
C ALA A 17 -10.38 -0.61 11.71
N TRP A 18 -9.08 -0.56 11.86
CA TRP A 18 -8.40 0.62 12.41
C TRP A 18 -8.45 1.72 11.36
N GLY A 19 -8.94 2.88 11.76
CA GLY A 19 -8.88 4.08 10.92
C GLY A 19 -7.47 4.29 10.39
N GLY A 20 -7.36 4.18 9.15
CA GLY A 20 -6.49 4.52 8.07
C GLY A 20 -5.02 4.76 8.23
N ASN A 21 -4.35 4.81 9.36
CA ASN A 21 -2.91 5.07 9.38
C ASN A 21 -2.08 3.94 9.96
N MET A 22 -0.87 3.73 9.44
CA MET A 22 0.06 2.73 9.93
C MET A 22 1.46 3.32 10.13
N GLY A 23 2.12 2.93 11.22
CA GLY A 23 3.51 3.27 11.53
C GLY A 23 3.69 3.98 12.87
N SER A 24 4.93 3.98 13.38
CA SER A 24 5.33 4.63 14.65
C SER A 24 6.28 5.81 14.42
N ALA A 25 7.28 5.65 13.57
CA ALA A 25 8.21 6.72 13.20
C ALA A 25 7.63 7.59 12.07
N VAL A 26 6.92 6.97 11.13
CA VAL A 26 6.15 7.66 10.10
C VAL A 26 4.73 7.09 10.06
N ALA A 27 3.71 7.95 9.85
CA ALA A 27 2.36 7.50 9.59
C ALA A 27 2.12 7.44 8.08
N VAL A 28 1.60 6.31 7.58
CA VAL A 28 1.27 6.13 6.16
C VAL A 28 -0.21 5.87 6.01
N GLU A 29 -0.86 6.59 5.11
CA GLU A 29 -2.26 6.48 4.75
C GLU A 29 -2.41 6.42 3.23
N ILE A 30 -3.44 5.73 2.75
CA ILE A 30 -3.86 5.79 1.34
C ILE A 30 -5.17 6.57 1.31
N ILE A 31 -5.23 7.61 0.49
CA ILE A 31 -6.39 8.50 0.39
C ILE A 31 -6.91 8.44 -1.04
N SER A 32 -8.20 8.17 -1.22
CA SER A 32 -8.84 8.22 -2.53
C SER A 32 -9.10 9.65 -2.98
N ASP A 33 -9.32 9.89 -4.28
CA ASP A 33 -9.66 11.22 -4.80
C ASP A 33 -10.96 11.79 -4.22
N SER A 34 -11.82 10.94 -3.65
CA SER A 34 -13.00 11.38 -2.89
C SER A 34 -12.66 11.93 -1.50
N GLY A 35 -11.38 11.95 -1.11
CA GLY A 35 -10.91 12.38 0.22
C GLY A 35 -11.08 11.32 1.31
N LYS A 36 -11.51 10.11 0.96
CA LYS A 36 -11.70 9.02 1.92
C LYS A 36 -10.38 8.29 2.15
N THR A 37 -9.96 8.17 3.41
CA THR A 37 -8.86 7.30 3.80
C THR A 37 -9.27 5.83 3.67
N LEU A 38 -8.48 5.02 2.97
CA LEU A 38 -8.73 3.59 2.81
C LEU A 38 -8.50 2.87 4.15
N PRO A 39 -9.41 1.98 4.57
CA PRO A 39 -9.20 1.18 5.77
C PRO A 39 -8.02 0.23 5.59
N LEU A 40 -7.16 0.16 6.60
CA LEU A 40 -6.03 -0.74 6.65
C LEU A 40 -6.35 -1.93 7.57
N TYR A 41 -6.02 -3.14 7.10
CA TYR A 41 -6.21 -4.39 7.83
C TYR A 41 -4.83 -4.96 8.21
N PRO A 42 -4.36 -4.66 9.45
CA PRO A 42 -3.02 -5.08 9.88
C PRO A 42 -2.86 -6.59 9.88
N VAL A 43 -1.68 -7.05 9.47
CA VAL A 43 -1.24 -8.44 9.64
C VAL A 43 -0.11 -8.51 10.65
N SER A 44 0.02 -9.66 11.33
CA SER A 44 1.10 -9.87 12.28
C SER A 44 2.45 -9.68 11.59
N SER A 45 3.25 -8.78 12.12
CA SER A 45 4.58 -8.46 11.60
C SER A 45 5.50 -8.05 12.76
N ARG A 46 6.82 -8.25 12.58
CA ARG A 46 7.83 -7.86 13.57
C ARG A 46 8.47 -6.53 13.19
N LEU A 47 8.69 -5.67 14.17
CA LEU A 47 9.45 -4.44 13.97
C LEU A 47 10.86 -4.73 13.39
N PRO A 48 11.39 -3.88 12.53
CA PRO A 48 10.86 -2.58 12.06
C PRO A 48 9.87 -2.67 10.89
N ASN A 49 9.47 -3.87 10.48
CA ASN A 49 8.58 -4.10 9.35
C ASN A 49 7.12 -4.15 9.81
N ARG A 50 6.27 -3.37 9.17
CA ARG A 50 4.82 -3.39 9.39
C ARG A 50 4.11 -3.77 8.10
N LYS A 51 3.05 -4.56 8.20
CA LYS A 51 2.28 -5.05 7.05
C LYS A 51 0.78 -4.88 7.29
N ALA A 52 0.07 -4.45 6.26
CA ALA A 52 -1.39 -4.43 6.25
C ALA A 52 -1.92 -4.71 4.85
N TYR A 53 -3.19 -5.09 4.79
CA TYR A 53 -3.95 -5.08 3.55
C TYR A 53 -4.75 -3.78 3.42
N ALA A 54 -5.02 -3.37 2.18
CA ALA A 54 -5.95 -2.31 1.82
C ALA A 54 -6.89 -2.79 0.71
N GLU A 55 -8.11 -2.26 0.68
CA GLU A 55 -9.06 -2.55 -0.39
C GLU A 55 -8.83 -1.60 -1.56
N ALA A 56 -8.57 -2.14 -2.76
CA ALA A 56 -8.49 -1.39 -4.01
C ALA A 56 -9.85 -1.38 -4.72
N VAL A 57 -10.20 -0.23 -5.29
CA VAL A 57 -11.37 -0.08 -6.16
C VAL A 57 -10.89 0.24 -7.58
N LYS A 58 -11.24 -0.60 -8.54
CA LYS A 58 -10.76 -0.47 -9.92
C LYS A 58 -11.13 0.87 -10.53
N GLY A 59 -10.12 1.55 -11.12
CA GLY A 59 -10.26 2.87 -11.74
C GLY A 59 -10.20 4.04 -10.76
N GLU A 60 -10.27 3.80 -9.44
CA GLU A 60 -10.17 4.85 -8.43
C GLU A 60 -8.74 5.40 -8.36
N HIS A 61 -8.61 6.73 -8.45
CA HIS A 61 -7.35 7.41 -8.23
C HIS A 61 -7.08 7.54 -6.72
N TYR A 62 -5.80 7.52 -6.37
CA TYR A 62 -5.41 7.62 -4.97
C TYR A 62 -4.12 8.42 -4.78
N SER A 63 -3.86 8.80 -3.55
CA SER A 63 -2.60 9.38 -3.08
C SER A 63 -2.07 8.60 -1.88
N ILE A 64 -0.77 8.70 -1.66
CA ILE A 64 -0.06 8.16 -0.50
C ILE A 64 0.31 9.35 0.38
N ASN A 65 -0.28 9.43 1.56
CA ASN A 65 0.07 10.46 2.54
C ASN A 65 1.06 9.89 3.55
N VAL A 66 2.17 10.59 3.77
CA VAL A 66 3.19 10.19 4.75
C VAL A 66 3.47 11.34 5.68
N ARG A 67 3.29 11.11 7.00
CA ARG A 67 3.59 12.09 8.04
C ARG A 67 4.79 11.63 8.87
N ASN A 68 5.80 12.47 8.99
CA ASN A 68 6.92 12.28 9.91
C ASN A 68 6.45 12.52 11.36
N ARG A 69 6.70 11.57 12.24
CA ARG A 69 6.38 11.68 13.68
C ARG A 69 7.59 11.98 14.54
N LEU A 70 8.76 12.11 13.93
CA LEU A 70 10.02 12.36 14.62
C LEU A 70 10.32 13.86 14.63
N ASN A 71 11.12 14.28 15.60
CA ASN A 71 11.62 15.67 15.74
C ASN A 71 12.87 15.95 14.88
N ARG A 72 13.10 15.16 13.83
CA ARG A 72 14.20 15.29 12.86
C ARG A 72 13.71 15.03 11.45
N ARG A 73 14.47 15.49 10.46
CA ARG A 73 14.16 15.22 9.05
C ARG A 73 14.21 13.74 8.76
N VAL A 74 13.34 13.29 7.88
CA VAL A 74 13.23 11.90 7.46
C VAL A 74 13.14 11.83 5.93
N GLY A 75 14.01 11.03 5.34
CA GLY A 75 13.89 10.66 3.93
C GLY A 75 13.00 9.43 3.79
N VAL A 76 11.99 9.51 2.90
CA VAL A 76 11.08 8.40 2.63
C VAL A 76 11.27 7.88 1.21
N VAL A 77 11.73 6.62 1.10
CA VAL A 77 11.73 5.87 -0.15
C VAL A 77 10.35 5.23 -0.30
N ILE A 78 9.63 5.61 -1.35
CA ILE A 78 8.30 5.08 -1.63
C ILE A 78 8.36 4.27 -2.92
N ALA A 79 7.88 3.04 -2.86
CA ALA A 79 7.75 2.16 -4.01
C ALA A 79 6.31 1.68 -4.17
N VAL A 80 5.84 1.64 -5.41
CA VAL A 80 4.54 1.08 -5.79
C VAL A 80 4.81 -0.01 -6.81
N ASP A 81 4.20 -1.18 -6.61
CA ASP A 81 4.42 -2.37 -7.45
C ASP A 81 5.91 -2.69 -7.67
N GLY A 82 6.73 -2.46 -6.61
CA GLY A 82 8.16 -2.70 -6.64
C GLY A 82 9.00 -1.62 -7.31
N ARG A 83 8.41 -0.51 -7.77
CA ARG A 83 9.11 0.58 -8.43
C ARG A 83 9.10 1.86 -7.61
N ASN A 84 10.27 2.49 -7.49
CA ASN A 84 10.41 3.79 -6.80
C ASN A 84 9.63 4.87 -7.56
N ILE A 85 8.75 5.59 -6.88
CA ILE A 85 7.83 6.56 -7.48
C ILE A 85 8.52 7.82 -8.04
N ILE A 86 9.80 8.07 -7.69
CA ILE A 86 10.57 9.20 -8.21
C ILE A 86 11.40 8.80 -9.44
N SER A 87 12.07 7.65 -9.36
CA SER A 87 13.01 7.23 -10.42
C SER A 87 12.41 6.28 -11.45
N GLY A 88 11.24 5.66 -11.15
CA GLY A 88 10.65 4.60 -11.96
C GLY A 88 11.45 3.28 -11.95
N LYS A 89 12.61 3.23 -11.32
CA LYS A 89 13.48 2.05 -11.26
C LYS A 89 12.96 1.03 -10.24
N LYS A 90 13.37 -0.24 -10.41
CA LYS A 90 13.13 -1.28 -9.41
C LYS A 90 13.68 -0.85 -8.06
N SER A 91 12.86 -0.94 -7.03
CA SER A 91 13.19 -0.52 -5.67
C SER A 91 13.51 -1.71 -4.79
N TRP A 92 14.50 -1.55 -3.95
CA TRP A 92 14.89 -2.44 -2.87
C TRP A 92 14.71 -1.76 -1.52
N LEU A 93 14.12 -0.57 -1.54
CA LEU A 93 13.95 0.28 -0.37
C LEU A 93 15.28 0.57 0.34
N ARG A 94 16.32 0.92 -0.42
CA ARG A 94 17.66 1.25 0.09
C ARG A 94 17.79 2.76 0.37
N ASN A 95 18.63 3.12 1.31
CA ASN A 95 18.94 4.52 1.63
C ASN A 95 19.65 5.28 0.48
N SER A 96 20.21 4.58 -0.50
CA SER A 96 20.82 5.17 -1.70
C SER A 96 19.83 5.47 -2.83
N GLU A 97 18.55 5.10 -2.68
CA GLU A 97 17.52 5.40 -3.67
C GLU A 97 17.04 6.84 -3.54
N ARG A 98 16.42 7.35 -4.61
CA ARG A 98 15.75 8.66 -4.55
C ARG A 98 14.60 8.60 -3.54
N MET A 99 14.52 9.63 -2.71
CA MET A 99 13.55 9.74 -1.64
C MET A 99 12.99 11.15 -1.52
N TYR A 100 11.80 11.28 -0.95
CA TYR A 100 11.25 12.56 -0.53
C TYR A 100 11.70 12.87 0.90
N ILE A 101 11.95 14.14 1.18
CA ILE A 101 12.38 14.58 2.50
C ILE A 101 11.20 15.24 3.20
N LEU A 102 10.92 14.79 4.42
CA LEU A 102 9.90 15.35 5.30
C LEU A 102 10.58 16.05 6.47
N GLU A 103 10.21 17.30 6.69
CA GLU A 103 10.66 18.08 7.85
C GLU A 103 10.19 17.43 9.17
N PRO A 104 10.76 17.79 10.32
CA PRO A 104 10.28 17.34 11.62
C PRO A 104 8.78 17.57 11.76
N TYR A 105 8.03 16.51 12.08
CA TYR A 105 6.56 16.51 12.18
C TYR A 105 5.82 16.94 10.91
N GLY A 106 6.53 17.10 9.79
CA GLY A 106 5.97 17.44 8.50
C GLY A 106 5.26 16.27 7.83
N GLU A 107 4.46 16.57 6.80
CA GLU A 107 3.78 15.57 5.99
C GLU A 107 3.92 15.87 4.50
N GLY A 108 3.76 14.84 3.69
CA GLY A 108 3.76 14.95 2.22
C GLY A 108 2.71 14.04 1.60
N GLU A 109 2.01 14.56 0.62
CA GLU A 109 1.04 13.83 -0.20
C GLU A 109 1.65 13.49 -1.57
N PHE A 110 1.70 12.20 -1.89
CA PHE A 110 2.31 11.68 -3.11
C PHE A 110 1.23 11.08 -4.01
N LYS A 111 0.90 11.80 -5.09
CA LYS A 111 -0.26 11.50 -5.95
C LYS A 111 0.06 10.66 -7.18
N GLY A 112 1.34 10.44 -7.49
CA GLY A 112 1.69 9.80 -8.77
C GLY A 112 3.17 9.51 -8.95
N TRP A 113 3.46 8.94 -10.11
CA TRP A 113 4.80 8.70 -10.62
C TRP A 113 5.46 10.03 -11.02
N ARG A 114 6.64 10.32 -10.51
CA ARG A 114 7.35 11.56 -10.86
C ARG A 114 8.02 11.44 -12.22
N THR A 115 7.63 12.31 -13.14
CA THR A 115 8.16 12.35 -14.50
C THR A 115 9.01 13.59 -14.79
N GLY A 116 9.00 14.57 -13.88
CA GLY A 116 9.80 15.79 -13.97
C GLY A 116 9.92 16.50 -12.64
N MET A 117 10.61 17.64 -12.62
CA MET A 117 10.73 18.47 -11.42
C MET A 117 9.40 19.08 -10.97
N ASP A 118 8.48 19.21 -11.90
CA ASP A 118 7.18 19.86 -11.73
C ASP A 118 5.98 18.99 -12.16
N LYS A 119 6.23 17.72 -12.52
CA LYS A 119 5.22 16.87 -13.15
C LYS A 119 5.18 15.48 -12.53
N ILE A 120 3.96 14.98 -12.37
CA ILE A 120 3.66 13.60 -11.99
C ILE A 120 2.60 13.03 -12.92
N ASN A 121 2.53 11.69 -12.99
CA ASN A 121 1.38 10.97 -13.55
C ASN A 121 0.63 10.25 -12.45
N ARG A 122 -0.68 10.52 -12.34
CA ARG A 122 -1.54 10.08 -11.25
C ARG A 122 -1.54 8.57 -11.05
N PHE A 123 -1.57 8.13 -9.80
CA PHE A 123 -1.86 6.75 -9.45
C PHE A 123 -3.35 6.46 -9.62
N TYR A 124 -3.67 5.28 -10.12
CA TYR A 124 -5.01 4.70 -10.05
C TYR A 124 -4.92 3.18 -9.98
N PHE A 125 -5.89 2.55 -9.33
CA PHE A 125 -5.93 1.09 -9.24
C PHE A 125 -6.41 0.48 -10.55
N THR A 126 -5.66 -0.50 -11.06
CA THR A 126 -5.97 -1.21 -12.29
C THR A 126 -5.65 -2.70 -12.16
N ASN A 127 -5.93 -3.49 -13.19
CA ASN A 127 -5.47 -4.88 -13.22
C ASN A 127 -3.94 -4.92 -13.36
N ALA A 128 -3.31 -5.96 -12.84
CA ALA A 128 -1.87 -6.12 -12.93
C ALA A 128 -1.35 -6.01 -14.37
N ALA A 129 -2.05 -6.58 -15.34
CA ALA A 129 -1.67 -6.54 -16.76
C ALA A 129 -1.56 -5.10 -17.32
N ASP A 130 -2.36 -4.16 -16.79
CA ASP A 130 -2.41 -2.76 -17.22
C ASP A 130 -1.60 -1.84 -16.31
N SER A 131 -0.81 -2.40 -15.38
CA SER A 131 -0.03 -1.62 -14.42
C SER A 131 1.25 -1.06 -15.02
N TYR A 132 1.75 0.03 -14.43
CA TYR A 132 3.03 0.63 -14.80
C TYR A 132 4.20 -0.37 -14.67
N ALA A 133 4.21 -1.21 -13.63
CA ALA A 133 5.27 -2.18 -13.40
C ALA A 133 5.31 -3.26 -14.48
N THR A 134 4.15 -3.75 -14.93
CA THR A 134 4.05 -4.76 -15.99
C THR A 134 4.57 -4.25 -17.34
N ALA A 135 4.44 -2.94 -17.64
CA ALA A 135 5.04 -2.35 -18.82
C ALA A 135 6.59 -2.48 -18.87
N PHE A 136 7.22 -2.77 -17.73
CA PHE A 136 8.65 -3.06 -17.61
C PHE A 136 8.94 -4.54 -17.30
N ASN A 137 7.97 -5.44 -17.51
CA ASN A 137 8.08 -6.87 -17.23
C ASN A 137 8.48 -7.17 -15.76
N ASP A 138 8.01 -6.36 -14.80
CA ASP A 138 8.32 -6.54 -13.38
C ASP A 138 7.05 -6.70 -12.55
N GLU A 139 6.68 -7.94 -12.29
CA GLU A 139 5.54 -8.31 -11.45
C GLU A 139 5.95 -8.78 -10.04
N SER A 140 7.25 -8.66 -9.71
CA SER A 140 7.83 -9.25 -8.50
C SER A 140 7.27 -8.70 -7.17
N ALA A 141 6.66 -7.50 -7.21
CA ALA A 141 6.06 -6.86 -6.02
C ALA A 141 4.69 -6.25 -6.33
N MET A 142 3.94 -6.84 -7.27
CA MET A 142 2.62 -6.37 -7.72
C MET A 142 1.64 -6.21 -6.56
N GLY A 143 0.87 -5.12 -6.58
CA GLY A 143 -0.15 -4.82 -5.59
C GLY A 143 0.43 -4.39 -4.23
N VAL A 144 1.67 -3.89 -4.16
CA VAL A 144 2.29 -3.46 -2.90
C VAL A 144 2.73 -2.01 -2.98
N ILE A 145 2.25 -1.20 -2.04
CA ILE A 145 2.83 0.09 -1.70
C ILE A 145 3.81 -0.16 -0.55
N ALA A 146 5.07 0.21 -0.73
CA ALA A 146 6.10 0.04 0.27
C ALA A 146 6.76 1.38 0.59
N VAL A 147 6.94 1.67 1.88
CA VAL A 147 7.57 2.90 2.38
C VAL A 147 8.70 2.52 3.33
N ALA A 148 9.91 3.00 3.05
CA ALA A 148 11.03 2.92 4.00
C ALA A 148 11.43 4.32 4.44
N ALA A 149 11.48 4.54 5.75
CA ALA A 149 11.84 5.81 6.35
C ALA A 149 13.27 5.76 6.89
N TYR A 150 14.08 6.74 6.51
CA TYR A 150 15.45 6.92 6.93
C TYR A 150 15.58 8.25 7.62
N ALA A 151 16.06 8.26 8.86
CA ALA A 151 16.34 9.51 9.53
C ALA A 151 17.61 10.16 8.99
N GLU A 152 17.69 11.48 9.09
CA GLU A 152 18.89 12.21 8.75
C GLU A 152 20.02 11.93 9.74
N VAL A 153 21.25 11.77 9.25
CA VAL A 153 22.43 11.63 10.10
C VAL A 153 22.62 12.91 10.91
N CYS A 154 22.55 12.80 12.23
CA CYS A 154 22.91 13.92 13.13
C CYS A 154 24.44 14.02 13.17
N ARG A 155 25.01 14.94 12.39
CA ARG A 155 26.41 15.30 12.57
C ARG A 155 26.54 16.15 13.82
N TYR A 156 26.92 15.53 14.95
CA TYR A 156 27.64 16.26 15.94
C TYR A 156 29.02 16.55 15.35
N GLU A 157 29.41 17.79 15.25
CA GLU A 157 30.80 18.16 14.96
C GLU A 157 31.72 17.57 16.02
N LYS A 158 32.16 16.35 15.80
CA LYS A 158 33.27 15.74 16.52
C LYS A 158 34.32 15.40 15.48
N SER A 159 35.48 16.07 15.63
CA SER A 159 36.67 15.86 14.82
C SER A 159 36.98 14.39 14.58
N GLU A 160 37.20 14.09 13.30
CA GLU A 160 37.90 13.00 12.64
C GLU A 160 38.24 11.72 13.41
N GLU A 161 37.69 10.61 12.94
CA GLU A 161 38.47 9.40 12.70
C GLU A 161 37.83 8.59 11.56
N LEU A 162 38.65 8.37 10.51
CA LEU A 162 38.33 7.52 9.36
C LEU A 162 38.24 6.06 9.79
N SER A 163 37.16 5.39 9.46
CA SER A 163 37.21 3.94 9.26
C SER A 163 36.25 3.51 8.15
N SER A 164 36.84 3.00 7.08
CA SER A 164 36.16 2.38 5.95
C SER A 164 35.75 0.96 6.28
N SER A 165 34.50 0.63 6.11
CA SER A 165 34.02 -0.75 6.10
C SER A 165 33.23 -1.06 4.85
N ARG A 166 33.79 -1.93 4.01
CA ARG A 166 33.14 -2.55 2.85
C ARG A 166 32.26 -3.68 3.31
N ASN A 167 30.98 -3.67 2.98
CA ASN A 167 30.15 -4.88 3.07
C ASN A 167 29.55 -5.23 1.69
N LYS A 168 29.81 -6.47 1.32
CA LYS A 168 29.37 -7.13 0.10
C LYS A 168 27.86 -7.46 0.20
N SER A 169 27.12 -7.16 -0.85
CA SER A 169 25.74 -7.57 -1.04
C SER A 169 25.68 -8.99 -1.63
N SER A 170 24.85 -9.83 -1.06
CA SER A 170 24.47 -11.12 -1.63
C SER A 170 23.12 -11.00 -2.32
N ASP A 171 23.08 -11.40 -3.60
CA ASP A 171 21.88 -11.51 -4.41
C ASP A 171 21.07 -12.75 -4.01
N HIS A 172 19.78 -12.57 -3.79
CA HIS A 172 18.83 -13.69 -3.72
C HIS A 172 17.78 -13.51 -4.80
N ALA A 173 17.78 -14.47 -5.72
CA ALA A 173 16.77 -14.61 -6.76
C ALA A 173 15.43 -15.02 -6.17
N ALA A 174 14.35 -14.38 -6.62
CA ALA A 174 12.98 -14.70 -6.26
C ALA A 174 12.38 -15.68 -7.30
N PRO A 175 11.52 -16.63 -6.88
CA PRO A 175 10.86 -17.58 -7.78
C PRO A 175 9.74 -16.91 -8.57
N SER A 176 9.60 -17.31 -9.84
CA SER A 176 8.56 -16.87 -10.76
C SER A 176 7.18 -17.41 -10.34
N ALA A 177 6.21 -16.54 -10.18
CA ALA A 177 4.83 -16.91 -9.92
C ALA A 177 4.01 -16.84 -11.22
N LYS A 178 3.50 -17.98 -11.67
CA LYS A 178 2.43 -18.09 -12.66
C LYS A 178 1.09 -17.94 -11.94
N ALA A 179 0.20 -17.14 -12.52
CA ALA A 179 -1.17 -16.83 -12.14
C ALA A 179 -1.37 -15.48 -11.43
N GLN A 180 -1.35 -14.39 -12.20
CA GLN A 180 -1.61 -13.05 -11.69
C GLN A 180 -2.56 -12.19 -12.54
N ALA A 181 -3.32 -12.81 -13.48
CA ALA A 181 -4.22 -12.06 -14.36
C ALA A 181 -5.35 -11.29 -13.64
N GLU A 182 -5.63 -11.63 -12.37
CA GLU A 182 -6.67 -10.98 -11.55
C GLU A 182 -6.09 -10.13 -10.38
N ALA A 183 -4.78 -10.01 -10.27
CA ALA A 183 -4.17 -9.20 -9.23
C ALA A 183 -4.38 -7.70 -9.49
N ALA A 184 -4.49 -6.91 -8.41
CA ALA A 184 -4.52 -5.46 -8.49
C ALA A 184 -3.12 -4.90 -8.74
N GLY A 185 -3.02 -3.86 -9.56
CA GLY A 185 -1.82 -3.10 -9.87
C GLY A 185 -2.11 -1.60 -9.91
N THR A 186 -1.07 -0.78 -10.05
CA THR A 186 -1.17 0.67 -10.17
C THR A 186 -0.81 1.13 -11.57
N GLY A 187 -1.73 1.86 -12.20
CA GLY A 187 -1.58 2.42 -13.53
C GLY A 187 -0.79 3.73 -13.57
N PHE A 188 -0.52 4.20 -14.80
CA PHE A 188 0.13 5.46 -15.11
C PHE A 188 -0.94 6.40 -15.70
N GLY A 189 -1.48 7.27 -14.84
CA GLY A 189 -2.62 8.11 -15.16
C GLY A 189 -2.26 9.43 -15.84
N ARG A 190 -3.18 10.38 -15.79
CA ARG A 190 -3.00 11.73 -16.38
C ARG A 190 -1.84 12.48 -15.72
N GLU A 191 -1.22 13.37 -16.50
CA GLU A 191 -0.21 14.29 -15.99
C GLU A 191 -0.86 15.36 -15.08
N GLU A 192 -0.15 15.69 -13.99
CA GLU A 192 -0.56 16.74 -13.04
C GLU A 192 0.67 17.56 -12.61
N TYR A 193 0.47 18.85 -12.39
CA TYR A 193 1.51 19.75 -11.91
C TYR A 193 1.80 19.49 -10.43
N SER A 194 3.08 19.25 -10.11
CA SER A 194 3.53 18.91 -8.76
C SER A 194 5.00 19.31 -8.59
N PRO A 195 5.30 20.57 -8.25
CA PRO A 195 6.67 21.05 -8.15
C PRO A 195 7.39 20.47 -6.94
N VAL A 196 8.72 20.23 -7.10
CA VAL A 196 9.61 19.79 -6.03
C VAL A 196 10.96 20.52 -6.13
N HIS A 197 11.67 20.56 -5.00
CA HIS A 197 13.03 21.08 -4.93
C HIS A 197 14.00 19.96 -4.56
N ILE A 198 15.24 20.06 -5.02
CA ILE A 198 16.34 19.19 -4.60
C ILE A 198 16.95 19.80 -3.34
N VAL A 199 17.08 18.98 -2.30
CA VAL A 199 17.70 19.36 -1.03
C VAL A 199 18.82 18.38 -0.68
N GLU A 200 19.81 18.83 0.05
CA GLU A 200 20.83 17.96 0.61
C GLU A 200 20.26 17.17 1.79
N PHE A 201 20.55 15.89 1.82
CA PHE A 201 20.10 14.97 2.85
C PHE A 201 21.05 13.77 2.93
N GLU A 202 21.49 13.44 4.13
CA GLU A 202 22.31 12.27 4.40
C GLU A 202 21.51 11.25 5.22
N PRO A 203 21.01 10.17 4.61
CA PRO A 203 20.23 9.18 5.33
C PRO A 203 21.09 8.28 6.19
N GLU A 204 20.61 7.90 7.37
CA GLU A 204 21.18 6.81 8.16
C GLU A 204 21.25 5.52 7.33
N SER A 205 22.19 4.62 7.66
CA SER A 205 22.38 3.34 6.94
C SER A 205 21.21 2.38 7.10
N THR A 206 20.45 2.50 8.18
CA THR A 206 19.33 1.60 8.53
C THR A 206 18.02 2.37 8.52
N ALA A 207 16.99 1.80 7.90
CA ALA A 207 15.65 2.35 7.97
C ALA A 207 15.10 2.29 9.40
N VAL A 208 14.57 3.41 9.89
CA VAL A 208 13.90 3.47 11.21
C VAL A 208 12.58 2.71 11.20
N GLU A 209 11.92 2.63 10.04
CA GLU A 209 10.69 1.86 9.85
C GLU A 209 10.50 1.50 8.39
N LYS A 210 9.90 0.32 8.14
CA LYS A 210 9.44 -0.12 6.82
C LYS A 210 7.98 -0.54 6.89
N ILE A 211 7.16 -0.02 5.99
CA ILE A 211 5.72 -0.26 5.95
C ILE A 211 5.36 -0.83 4.58
N TYR A 212 4.61 -1.92 4.57
CA TYR A 212 4.16 -2.60 3.38
C TYR A 212 2.63 -2.69 3.39
N LEU A 213 1.98 -2.07 2.43
CA LEU A 213 0.53 -2.07 2.26
C LEU A 213 0.19 -2.89 1.01
N LYS A 214 -0.29 -4.12 1.19
CA LYS A 214 -0.75 -4.96 0.08
C LYS A 214 -2.19 -4.57 -0.25
N TYR A 215 -2.39 -3.94 -1.39
CA TYR A 215 -3.73 -3.64 -1.85
C TYR A 215 -4.25 -4.76 -2.78
N GLU A 216 -5.51 -5.10 -2.61
CA GLU A 216 -6.18 -6.20 -3.30
C GLU A 216 -7.63 -5.81 -3.59
N TRP A 217 -8.22 -6.46 -4.59
CA TRP A 217 -9.64 -6.32 -4.85
C TRP A 217 -10.47 -6.88 -3.69
N ARG A 218 -11.65 -6.29 -3.48
CA ARG A 218 -12.60 -6.73 -2.44
C ARG A 218 -12.84 -8.24 -2.46
N ALA A 219 -13.07 -8.83 -3.65
CA ALA A 219 -13.31 -10.27 -3.78
C ALA A 219 -12.13 -11.11 -3.26
N THR A 220 -10.89 -10.68 -3.54
CA THR A 220 -9.66 -11.34 -3.06
C THR A 220 -9.52 -11.23 -1.54
N LEU A 221 -9.80 -10.04 -0.97
CA LEU A 221 -9.78 -9.85 0.49
C LEU A 221 -10.84 -10.70 1.19
N CYS A 222 -12.02 -10.84 0.58
CA CYS A 222 -13.08 -11.74 1.05
C CYS A 222 -12.61 -13.19 1.04
N GLY A 223 -12.08 -13.67 -0.08
CA GLY A 223 -11.59 -15.04 -0.24
C GLY A 223 -10.47 -15.38 0.73
N LYS A 224 -9.62 -14.39 1.08
CA LYS A 224 -8.57 -14.52 2.09
C LYS A 224 -9.09 -14.40 3.54
N GLY A 225 -10.37 -14.08 3.75
CA GLY A 225 -10.94 -13.88 5.07
C GLY A 225 -10.44 -12.63 5.81
N ILE A 226 -9.81 -11.68 5.09
CA ILE A 226 -9.32 -10.42 5.65
C ILE A 226 -10.48 -9.50 6.03
N ILE A 227 -11.50 -9.45 5.17
CA ILE A 227 -12.73 -8.68 5.39
C ILE A 227 -13.93 -9.62 5.44
N ARG A 228 -14.95 -9.23 6.22
CA ARG A 228 -16.23 -9.94 6.24
C ARG A 228 -17.04 -9.53 5.02
N CYS A 229 -17.31 -10.48 4.17
CA CYS A 229 -18.20 -10.29 3.04
C CYS A 229 -19.52 -10.99 3.35
N GLY A 230 -20.62 -10.27 3.22
CA GLY A 230 -21.93 -10.90 3.18
C GLY A 230 -21.94 -11.96 2.06
N LYS A 231 -22.75 -13.00 2.20
CA LYS A 231 -22.96 -13.93 1.10
C LYS A 231 -23.44 -13.11 -0.09
N PHE A 232 -22.56 -12.91 -1.07
CA PHE A 232 -22.95 -12.35 -2.37
C PHE A 232 -23.92 -13.37 -2.97
N ARG A 233 -25.21 -13.09 -2.86
CA ARG A 233 -26.21 -13.70 -3.72
C ARG A 233 -26.17 -12.87 -4.99
N PRO A 234 -25.69 -13.42 -6.13
CA PRO A 234 -25.86 -12.71 -7.39
C PRO A 234 -27.37 -12.47 -7.52
N GLU A 235 -27.75 -11.19 -7.59
CA GLU A 235 -29.12 -10.87 -7.96
C GLU A 235 -29.34 -11.47 -9.34
N ARG A 236 -30.29 -12.42 -9.44
CA ARG A 236 -30.72 -12.93 -10.72
C ARG A 236 -31.14 -11.73 -11.57
N ASN A 237 -30.57 -11.65 -12.74
CA ASN A 237 -31.00 -10.64 -13.69
C ASN A 237 -32.41 -11.01 -14.16
N ARG A 238 -33.42 -10.41 -13.52
CA ARG A 238 -34.84 -10.66 -13.79
C ARG A 238 -35.22 -10.55 -15.28
N MET A 239 -34.48 -9.76 -16.06
CA MET A 239 -34.74 -9.53 -17.48
C MET A 239 -33.98 -10.51 -18.39
N TRP A 240 -32.93 -11.17 -17.87
CA TRP A 240 -32.06 -12.06 -18.66
C TRP A 240 -32.22 -13.52 -18.28
N ASP A 241 -32.43 -13.85 -17.01
CA ASP A 241 -32.46 -15.22 -16.49
C ASP A 241 -33.87 -15.81 -16.39
N ASP A 242 -34.89 -15.11 -16.92
CA ASP A 242 -36.28 -15.58 -16.91
C ASP A 242 -36.61 -16.29 -18.22
N GLU A 243 -36.63 -17.63 -18.19
CA GLU A 243 -37.05 -18.50 -19.29
C GLU A 243 -38.53 -18.92 -19.18
N GLY A 244 -39.30 -18.26 -18.29
CA GLY A 244 -40.69 -18.60 -17.99
C GLY A 244 -41.69 -18.10 -19.04
N PHE A 245 -42.82 -18.81 -19.17
CA PHE A 245 -43.98 -18.33 -19.93
C PHE A 245 -44.74 -17.28 -19.09
N THR A 246 -45.44 -16.37 -19.79
CA THR A 246 -46.28 -15.35 -19.15
C THR A 246 -47.34 -16.00 -18.24
N PRO A 247 -47.33 -15.74 -16.90
CA PRO A 247 -48.37 -16.27 -16.03
C PRO A 247 -49.72 -15.59 -16.30
N TYR A 248 -50.81 -16.30 -16.03
CA TYR A 248 -52.14 -15.69 -16.06
C TYR A 248 -52.22 -14.56 -15.00
N PRO A 249 -52.91 -13.43 -15.33
CA PRO A 249 -53.10 -12.38 -14.37
C PRO A 249 -53.87 -12.90 -13.15
N PRO A 250 -53.54 -12.44 -11.90
CA PRO A 250 -54.29 -12.86 -10.73
C PRO A 250 -55.75 -12.41 -10.87
N VAL A 251 -56.66 -13.39 -10.81
CA VAL A 251 -58.10 -13.11 -10.79
C VAL A 251 -58.46 -12.53 -9.46
N TRP A 252 -58.99 -11.30 -9.47
CA TRP A 252 -59.56 -10.65 -8.29
C TRP A 252 -60.95 -11.19 -8.11
N PHE A 253 -61.19 -11.94 -7.02
CA PHE A 253 -62.52 -12.37 -6.59
C PHE A 253 -63.05 -11.35 -5.56
#